data_3b5ec097f91ea27ee2bec6271ecb18ee
#
_entry.id   3b5ec097f91ea27ee2bec6271ecb18ee
#
_cell.length_a   1.000
_cell.length_b   1.000
_cell.length_c   1.000
_cell.angle_alpha   90.00
_cell.angle_beta   90.00
_cell.angle_gamma   90.00
#
_symmetry.space_group_name_H-M   'P 1'
#
loop_
_entity.id
_entity.type
_entity.pdbx_description
1 polymer ?
#
loop_
_entity_poly.entity_id
_entity_poly.type
_entity_poly.pdbx_seq_one_letter_code
_entity_poly.pdbx_strand_id
1 'polypeptide(L)'
;MVSAAGTDVFKVVDGGATSGAARAFTISNPPELIVDDNSTKFASAADANVTDVWTWNLESAVTYDNFLAQAGYFKYGIDLRGQPTLRGQGFDGWYAEGSWVLTGESRGWSTANGAFSNPRPRVNFTSEGGAGAWEVAARYSTLNLNDNEGVLGAALPAGGVRGGEQRISTIGLNWYPNQVLKFMLQAQSVQVSKIGTTTVPNGNLGQNFNTVALRSQVAF
;
A
#
# COMPACT_ATOMS: atom_id res chain seq x y z
N MET A 1 -9.12 -13.00 -13.02
CA MET A 1 -9.60 -13.41 -11.68
C MET A 1 -10.14 -12.19 -10.98
N VAL A 2 -11.26 -12.31 -10.31
CA VAL A 2 -11.82 -11.26 -9.44
C VAL A 2 -11.92 -11.87 -8.04
N SER A 3 -11.34 -11.23 -7.04
CA SER A 3 -11.48 -11.63 -5.65
C SER A 3 -12.05 -10.47 -4.82
N ALA A 4 -12.99 -10.77 -3.95
CA ALA A 4 -13.49 -9.85 -2.94
C ALA A 4 -13.27 -10.51 -1.58
N ALA A 5 -12.62 -9.82 -0.66
CA ALA A 5 -12.51 -10.25 0.72
C ALA A 5 -13.01 -9.13 1.64
N GLY A 6 -13.87 -9.48 2.56
CA GLY A 6 -14.23 -8.65 3.69
C GLY A 6 -13.68 -9.32 4.94
N THR A 7 -12.94 -8.58 5.74
CA THR A 7 -12.45 -9.07 7.01
C THR A 7 -12.87 -8.10 8.09
N ASP A 8 -13.68 -8.59 8.99
CA ASP A 8 -13.95 -7.92 10.26
C ASP A 8 -12.80 -8.31 11.18
N VAL A 9 -11.82 -7.39 11.32
CA VAL A 9 -10.51 -7.79 11.83
C VAL A 9 -10.45 -7.77 13.35
N PHE A 10 -11.17 -6.92 14.02
CA PHE A 10 -11.13 -6.85 15.48
C PHE A 10 -12.41 -6.21 16.06
N LYS A 11 -13.20 -7.01 16.70
CA LYS A 11 -13.88 -6.51 17.88
C LYS A 11 -12.77 -6.38 18.93
N VAL A 12 -12.40 -5.18 19.29
CA VAL A 12 -11.49 -4.93 20.41
C VAL A 12 -12.29 -5.23 21.68
N VAL A 13 -12.45 -6.51 21.98
CA VAL A 13 -13.16 -6.98 23.16
C VAL A 13 -12.40 -6.48 24.39
N ASP A 14 -13.06 -5.70 25.22
CA ASP A 14 -12.63 -5.49 26.59
C ASP A 14 -12.33 -6.83 27.24
N GLY A 15 -11.05 -7.17 27.35
CA GLY A 15 -10.65 -8.26 28.23
C GLY A 15 -10.93 -7.85 29.66
N GLY A 16 -12.13 -8.17 30.20
CA GLY A 16 -12.48 -8.05 31.63
C GLY A 16 -12.50 -6.62 32.15
N ALA A 17 -13.56 -6.02 31.95
CA ALA A 17 -14.43 -5.19 32.77
C ALA A 17 -13.87 -4.43 33.93
N THR A 18 -12.92 -3.80 34.16
CA THR A 18 -12.82 -2.83 35.26
C THR A 18 -11.87 -1.66 35.05
N SER A 19 -11.14 -1.62 33.99
CA SER A 19 -10.41 -0.40 33.71
C SER A 19 -10.77 0.05 32.29
N GLY A 20 -11.34 1.22 32.17
CA GLY A 20 -11.50 1.92 30.92
C GLY A 20 -10.15 2.27 30.29
N ALA A 21 -9.29 1.28 30.14
CA ALA A 21 -8.03 1.45 29.41
C ALA A 21 -8.39 1.72 27.96
N ALA A 22 -8.21 2.97 27.57
CA ALA A 22 -8.29 3.41 26.19
C ALA A 22 -7.38 2.52 25.35
N ARG A 23 -7.92 1.92 24.31
CA ARG A 23 -7.13 1.11 23.38
C ARG A 23 -6.71 1.99 22.21
N ALA A 24 -5.43 2.21 22.11
CA ALA A 24 -4.86 2.94 21.01
C ALA A 24 -4.76 2.02 19.77
N PHE A 25 -5.20 2.53 18.64
CA PHE A 25 -4.99 1.92 17.34
C PHE A 25 -4.30 2.91 16.42
N THR A 26 -3.33 2.45 15.67
CA THR A 26 -2.58 3.29 14.74
C THR A 26 -2.52 2.62 13.38
N ILE A 27 -2.98 3.32 12.36
CA ILE A 27 -2.73 2.98 10.95
C ILE A 27 -1.62 3.89 10.47
N SER A 28 -0.55 3.32 9.96
CA SER A 28 0.55 4.09 9.38
C SER A 28 1.13 3.38 8.18
N ASN A 29 1.58 4.15 7.20
CA ASN A 29 2.19 3.62 6.00
C ASN A 29 3.54 4.28 5.71
N PRO A 30 4.62 3.48 5.56
CA PRO A 30 5.86 3.96 4.97
C PRO A 30 5.71 4.06 3.45
N PRO A 31 6.67 4.68 2.74
CA PRO A 31 6.74 4.56 1.29
C PRO A 31 6.92 3.09 0.87
N GLU A 32 6.46 2.71 -0.33
CA GLU A 32 6.56 1.32 -0.83
C GLU A 32 8.01 0.81 -0.92
N LEU A 33 8.98 1.71 -1.18
CA LEU A 33 10.41 1.44 -1.01
C LEU A 33 10.82 1.86 0.41
N ILE A 34 11.04 0.87 1.25
CA ILE A 34 11.50 1.07 2.62
C ILE A 34 13.02 1.18 2.61
N VAL A 35 13.54 2.35 2.98
CA VAL A 35 14.98 2.64 2.99
C VAL A 35 15.57 2.79 4.39
N ASP A 36 14.74 2.79 5.45
CA ASP A 36 15.12 3.15 6.81
C ASP A 36 14.45 2.28 7.88
N ASP A 37 14.57 0.96 7.81
CA ASP A 37 13.98 0.01 8.77
C ASP A 37 12.48 0.24 9.04
N ASN A 38 11.77 0.82 8.08
CA ASN A 38 10.35 1.13 8.22
C ASN A 38 10.04 2.18 9.33
N SER A 39 11.00 3.00 9.69
CA SER A 39 10.86 4.01 10.75
C SER A 39 10.10 5.25 10.28
N THR A 40 10.30 5.66 9.03
CA THR A 40 9.64 6.83 8.47
C THR A 40 8.20 6.50 8.02
N LYS A 41 7.23 7.16 8.65
CA LYS A 41 5.80 7.06 8.32
C LYS A 41 5.33 8.41 7.77
N PHE A 42 4.93 8.45 6.51
CA PHE A 42 4.46 9.69 5.88
C PHE A 42 2.98 9.95 6.10
N ALA A 43 2.18 8.90 6.14
CA ALA A 43 0.77 8.96 6.49
C ALA A 43 0.54 8.13 7.76
N SER A 44 -0.10 8.72 8.75
CA SER A 44 -0.37 8.06 10.03
C SER A 44 -1.62 8.64 10.66
N ALA A 45 -2.55 7.77 11.02
CA ALA A 45 -3.73 8.06 11.80
C ALA A 45 -3.71 7.21 13.08
N ALA A 46 -3.91 7.84 14.22
CA ALA A 46 -3.93 7.17 15.51
C ALA A 46 -5.11 7.68 16.34
N ASP A 47 -5.80 6.77 17.00
CA ASP A 47 -6.81 7.09 17.99
C ASP A 47 -6.63 6.22 19.24
N ALA A 48 -6.94 6.79 20.41
CA ALA A 48 -6.76 6.14 21.72
C ALA A 48 -8.05 5.48 22.24
N ASN A 49 -9.18 5.72 21.61
CA ASN A 49 -10.51 5.30 22.11
C ASN A 49 -11.23 4.40 21.09
N VAL A 50 -10.59 3.36 20.63
CA VAL A 50 -11.14 2.48 19.60
C VAL A 50 -11.95 1.34 20.21
N THR A 51 -13.15 1.06 19.67
CA THR A 51 -13.96 -0.12 19.97
C THR A 51 -13.82 -1.21 18.95
N ASP A 52 -14.00 -0.87 17.68
CA ASP A 52 -14.00 -1.81 16.57
C ASP A 52 -13.18 -1.27 15.41
N VAL A 53 -12.52 -2.16 14.72
CA VAL A 53 -11.82 -1.88 13.45
C VAL A 53 -12.29 -2.89 12.43
N TRP A 54 -12.77 -2.41 11.30
CA TRP A 54 -13.17 -3.25 10.19
C TRP A 54 -12.42 -2.88 8.92
N THR A 55 -12.23 -3.83 8.07
CA THR A 55 -11.67 -3.61 6.74
C THR A 55 -12.41 -4.44 5.70
N TRP A 56 -12.55 -3.92 4.51
CA TRP A 56 -12.91 -4.69 3.34
C TRP A 56 -12.04 -4.28 2.15
N ASN A 57 -11.83 -5.21 1.25
CA ASN A 57 -11.09 -4.98 0.03
C ASN A 57 -11.77 -5.66 -1.17
N LEU A 58 -11.53 -5.09 -2.33
CA LEU A 58 -11.89 -5.67 -3.62
C LEU A 58 -10.64 -5.63 -4.48
N GLU A 59 -10.22 -6.79 -4.96
CA GLU A 59 -9.07 -6.91 -5.85
C GLU A 59 -9.46 -7.66 -7.12
N SER A 60 -8.88 -7.24 -8.22
CA SER A 60 -9.04 -7.90 -9.52
C SER A 60 -7.71 -8.00 -10.24
N ALA A 61 -7.52 -9.07 -10.97
CA ALA A 61 -6.35 -9.26 -11.79
C ALA A 61 -6.70 -9.99 -13.08
N VAL A 62 -6.04 -9.61 -14.16
CA VAL A 62 -6.16 -10.24 -15.47
C VAL A 62 -4.78 -10.44 -16.07
N THR A 63 -4.58 -11.60 -16.68
CA THR A 63 -3.42 -11.89 -17.54
C THR A 63 -3.89 -12.14 -18.94
N TYR A 64 -3.17 -11.60 -19.88
CA TYR A 64 -3.36 -11.88 -21.31
C TYR A 64 -1.99 -12.02 -21.96
N ASP A 65 -1.67 -13.24 -22.37
CA ASP A 65 -0.36 -13.60 -22.92
C ASP A 65 0.79 -13.20 -21.99
N ASN A 66 1.61 -12.24 -22.36
CA ASN A 66 2.75 -11.71 -21.59
C ASN A 66 2.43 -10.42 -20.81
N PHE A 67 1.15 -10.02 -20.74
CA PHE A 67 0.67 -8.90 -19.94
C PHE A 67 0.00 -9.35 -18.66
N LEU A 68 0.21 -8.60 -17.59
CA LEU A 68 -0.53 -8.67 -16.33
C LEU A 68 -1.07 -7.28 -16.00
N ALA A 69 -2.32 -7.19 -15.61
CA ALA A 69 -2.87 -6.00 -14.98
C ALA A 69 -3.63 -6.40 -13.72
N GLN A 70 -3.47 -5.63 -12.66
CA GLN A 70 -4.23 -5.82 -11.42
C GLN A 70 -4.54 -4.48 -10.77
N ALA A 71 -5.63 -4.46 -10.01
CA ALA A 71 -6.07 -3.30 -9.26
C ALA A 71 -6.76 -3.75 -7.96
N GLY A 72 -6.64 -2.94 -6.93
CA GLY A 72 -7.29 -3.18 -5.65
C GLY A 72 -7.76 -1.89 -5.01
N TYR A 73 -8.88 -1.99 -4.29
CA TYR A 73 -9.42 -0.95 -3.43
C TYR A 73 -9.57 -1.50 -2.03
N PHE A 74 -9.14 -0.71 -1.03
CA PHE A 74 -9.18 -1.06 0.39
C PHE A 74 -9.91 0.04 1.14
N LYS A 75 -10.75 -0.37 2.08
CA LYS A 75 -11.39 0.54 3.01
C LYS A 75 -11.24 0.04 4.44
N TYR A 76 -10.89 0.95 5.32
CA TYR A 76 -10.78 0.73 6.76
C TYR A 76 -11.78 1.62 7.47
N GLY A 77 -12.39 1.11 8.52
CA GLY A 77 -13.21 1.89 9.42
C GLY A 77 -12.83 1.65 10.86
N ILE A 78 -12.91 2.69 11.67
CA ILE A 78 -12.62 2.68 13.10
C ILE A 78 -13.84 3.24 13.82
N ASP A 79 -14.40 2.48 14.74
CA ASP A 79 -15.48 2.94 15.61
C ASP A 79 -14.91 3.40 16.96
N LEU A 80 -15.38 4.57 17.44
CA LEU A 80 -14.85 5.21 18.64
C LEU A 80 -15.71 4.87 19.86
N ARG A 81 -15.03 4.58 20.97
CA ARG A 81 -15.66 4.22 22.24
C ARG A 81 -16.21 5.44 22.99
N GLY A 82 -17.40 5.26 23.58
CA GLY A 82 -17.98 6.25 24.48
C GLY A 82 -18.45 7.54 23.80
N GLN A 83 -18.47 7.55 22.48
CA GLN A 83 -18.89 8.69 21.70
C GLN A 83 -19.93 8.27 20.63
N PRO A 84 -21.10 7.80 21.02
CA PRO A 84 -22.11 7.32 20.08
C PRO A 84 -22.65 8.40 19.14
N THR A 85 -22.34 9.66 19.42
CA THR A 85 -22.69 10.82 18.58
C THR A 85 -21.61 11.15 17.56
N LEU A 86 -20.40 10.62 17.69
CA LEU A 86 -19.33 10.79 16.70
C LEU A 86 -19.43 9.67 15.66
N ARG A 87 -19.38 10.09 14.42
CA ARG A 87 -19.25 9.18 13.29
C ARG A 87 -17.92 8.42 13.41
N GLY A 88 -17.92 7.12 13.13
CA GLY A 88 -16.70 6.36 12.99
C GLY A 88 -15.78 6.95 11.91
N GLN A 89 -14.49 6.75 12.06
CA GLN A 89 -13.47 7.23 11.12
C GLN A 89 -13.34 6.25 9.96
N GLY A 90 -13.16 6.77 8.76
CA GLY A 90 -13.02 5.97 7.54
C GLY A 90 -11.81 6.38 6.71
N PHE A 91 -11.00 5.37 6.33
CA PHE A 91 -9.80 5.55 5.53
C PHE A 91 -9.88 4.66 4.29
N ASP A 92 -9.27 5.10 3.20
CA ASP A 92 -9.27 4.32 1.98
C ASP A 92 -7.96 4.43 1.21
N GLY A 93 -7.76 3.45 0.36
CA GLY A 93 -6.65 3.39 -0.56
C GLY A 93 -6.95 2.51 -1.76
N TRP A 94 -6.29 2.78 -2.86
CA TRP A 94 -6.38 1.92 -4.04
C TRP A 94 -5.04 1.88 -4.78
N TYR A 95 -4.86 0.85 -5.55
CA TYR A 95 -3.75 0.74 -6.48
C TYR A 95 -4.20 0.18 -7.83
N ALA A 96 -3.44 0.52 -8.84
CA ALA A 96 -3.48 -0.14 -10.13
C ALA A 96 -2.06 -0.39 -10.59
N GLU A 97 -1.80 -1.59 -11.11
CA GLU A 97 -0.49 -1.94 -11.64
C GLU A 97 -0.61 -2.77 -12.91
N GLY A 98 0.40 -2.65 -13.75
CA GLY A 98 0.51 -3.45 -14.95
C GLY A 98 1.96 -3.84 -15.21
N SER A 99 2.15 -4.99 -15.83
CA SER A 99 3.47 -5.42 -16.29
C SER A 99 3.40 -6.08 -17.66
N TRP A 100 4.49 -5.93 -18.37
CA TRP A 100 4.69 -6.50 -19.70
C TRP A 100 6.04 -7.19 -19.78
N VAL A 101 6.01 -8.49 -20.04
CA VAL A 101 7.22 -9.29 -20.27
C VAL A 101 7.67 -9.13 -21.71
N LEU A 102 8.70 -8.30 -21.93
CA LEU A 102 9.18 -7.91 -23.27
C LEU A 102 9.65 -9.09 -24.11
N THR A 103 10.18 -10.11 -23.48
CA THR A 103 10.69 -11.33 -24.11
C THR A 103 9.61 -12.37 -24.42
N GLY A 104 8.34 -12.08 -24.03
CA GLY A 104 7.17 -12.84 -24.44
C GLY A 104 6.81 -14.04 -23.55
N GLU A 105 7.40 -14.18 -22.37
CA GLU A 105 7.00 -15.19 -21.38
C GLU A 105 5.73 -14.77 -20.67
N SER A 106 4.86 -15.74 -20.36
CA SER A 106 3.67 -15.51 -19.57
C SER A 106 3.89 -15.82 -18.09
N ARG A 107 3.04 -15.24 -17.24
CA ARG A 107 3.00 -15.56 -15.80
C ARG A 107 2.00 -16.67 -15.53
N GLY A 108 2.40 -17.67 -14.74
CA GLY A 108 1.49 -18.67 -14.21
C GLY A 108 0.75 -18.15 -12.97
N TRP A 109 -0.43 -18.69 -12.71
CA TRP A 109 -1.13 -18.51 -11.45
C TRP A 109 -0.83 -19.69 -10.50
N SER A 110 -0.45 -19.36 -9.27
CA SER A 110 -0.27 -20.34 -8.19
C SER A 110 -1.51 -20.32 -7.29
N THR A 111 -2.32 -21.36 -7.36
CA THR A 111 -3.48 -21.51 -6.48
C THR A 111 -3.09 -21.69 -5.03
N ALA A 112 -1.94 -22.32 -4.76
CA ALA A 112 -1.43 -22.53 -3.42
C ALA A 112 -1.03 -21.22 -2.73
N ASN A 113 -0.50 -20.28 -3.49
CA ASN A 113 -0.03 -19.00 -2.96
C ASN A 113 -1.02 -17.85 -3.20
N GLY A 114 -2.09 -18.08 -3.97
CA GLY A 114 -3.02 -17.02 -4.37
C GLY A 114 -2.36 -15.88 -5.15
N ALA A 115 -1.29 -16.16 -5.90
CA ALA A 115 -0.46 -15.13 -6.53
C ALA A 115 0.05 -15.55 -7.91
N PHE A 116 0.39 -14.54 -8.72
CA PHE A 116 1.09 -14.79 -9.98
C PHE A 116 2.57 -15.10 -9.75
N SER A 117 3.07 -16.12 -10.46
CA SER A 117 4.48 -16.49 -10.42
C SER A 117 5.34 -15.49 -11.22
N ASN A 118 6.64 -15.48 -10.94
CA ASN A 118 7.58 -14.78 -11.79
C ASN A 118 7.59 -15.38 -13.20
N PRO A 119 7.88 -14.58 -14.27
CA PRO A 119 8.14 -15.12 -15.59
C PRO A 119 9.31 -16.11 -15.54
N ARG A 120 9.18 -17.20 -16.29
CA ARG A 120 10.27 -18.18 -16.43
C ARG A 120 10.93 -17.96 -17.78
N PRO A 121 12.22 -17.56 -17.83
CA PRO A 121 12.91 -17.38 -19.10
C PRO A 121 12.80 -18.62 -19.98
N ARG A 122 12.46 -18.45 -21.25
CA ARG A 122 12.48 -19.53 -22.26
C ARG A 122 13.90 -20.01 -22.52
N VAL A 123 14.84 -19.04 -22.51
CA VAL A 123 16.28 -19.28 -22.63
C VAL A 123 16.97 -18.54 -21.50
N ASN A 124 17.66 -19.26 -20.62
CA ASN A 124 18.43 -18.64 -19.55
C ASN A 124 19.54 -17.76 -20.12
N PHE A 125 19.93 -16.75 -19.38
CA PHE A 125 21.09 -15.95 -19.70
C PHE A 125 22.36 -16.81 -19.65
N THR A 126 23.11 -16.80 -20.72
CA THR A 126 24.41 -17.50 -20.84
C THR A 126 25.39 -16.62 -21.62
N SER A 127 26.69 -16.88 -21.45
CA SER A 127 27.73 -16.20 -22.23
C SER A 127 27.64 -16.49 -23.73
N GLU A 128 26.90 -17.52 -24.13
CA GLU A 128 26.80 -18.00 -25.53
C GLU A 128 25.51 -17.49 -26.24
N GLY A 129 24.68 -16.66 -25.57
CA GLY A 129 23.61 -15.95 -26.26
C GLY A 129 22.20 -15.99 -25.69
N GLY A 130 21.96 -16.44 -24.47
CA GLY A 130 20.66 -16.31 -23.79
C GLY A 130 20.49 -14.90 -23.20
N ALA A 131 19.32 -14.29 -23.32
CA ALA A 131 19.02 -12.97 -22.72
C ALA A 131 18.33 -13.02 -21.36
N GLY A 132 17.83 -14.20 -20.95
CA GLY A 132 16.89 -14.28 -19.82
C GLY A 132 15.53 -13.65 -20.19
N ALA A 133 14.68 -13.40 -19.20
CA ALA A 133 13.41 -12.69 -19.40
C ALA A 133 13.50 -11.25 -18.90
N TRP A 134 12.89 -10.33 -19.64
CA TRP A 134 12.84 -8.90 -19.33
C TRP A 134 11.40 -8.45 -19.18
N GLU A 135 11.13 -7.68 -18.13
CA GLU A 135 9.80 -7.18 -17.83
C GLU A 135 9.87 -5.70 -17.45
N VAL A 136 8.96 -4.91 -17.98
CA VAL A 136 8.65 -3.58 -17.49
C VAL A 136 7.36 -3.63 -16.70
N ALA A 137 7.32 -2.87 -15.59
CA ALA A 137 6.16 -2.75 -14.73
C ALA A 137 5.92 -1.29 -14.36
N ALA A 138 4.65 -0.95 -14.19
CA ALA A 138 4.25 0.35 -13.67
C ALA A 138 3.15 0.16 -12.62
N ARG A 139 3.18 0.97 -11.56
CA ARG A 139 2.19 0.97 -10.48
C ARG A 139 1.87 2.39 -10.08
N TYR A 140 0.61 2.62 -9.80
CA TYR A 140 0.13 3.81 -9.13
C TYR A 140 -0.67 3.40 -7.91
N SER A 141 -0.40 4.02 -6.78
CA SER A 141 -1.13 3.77 -5.54
C SER A 141 -1.44 5.05 -4.78
N THR A 142 -2.57 5.02 -4.07
CA THR A 142 -2.98 6.10 -3.19
C THR A 142 -3.39 5.53 -1.84
N LEU A 143 -3.14 6.29 -0.78
CA LEU A 143 -3.63 6.04 0.56
C LEU A 143 -4.09 7.35 1.16
N ASN A 144 -5.34 7.43 1.61
CA ASN A 144 -5.91 8.57 2.28
C ASN A 144 -6.24 8.21 3.73
N LEU A 145 -5.53 8.82 4.67
CA LEU A 145 -5.74 8.67 6.12
C LEU A 145 -6.35 9.94 6.73
N ASN A 146 -7.04 10.76 5.93
CA ASN A 146 -7.82 11.88 6.42
C ASN A 146 -9.28 11.47 6.54
N ASP A 147 -9.90 11.85 7.64
CA ASP A 147 -11.36 11.76 7.82
C ASP A 147 -11.84 12.99 8.57
N ASN A 148 -12.86 13.66 8.05
CA ASN A 148 -13.40 14.90 8.64
C ASN A 148 -12.29 15.90 9.03
N GLU A 149 -11.32 16.10 8.15
CA GLU A 149 -10.08 16.85 8.41
C GLU A 149 -10.30 18.35 8.65
N GLY A 150 -11.50 18.86 8.33
CA GLY A 150 -11.83 20.28 8.41
C GLY A 150 -11.07 21.09 7.36
N VAL A 151 -10.83 22.37 7.67
CA VAL A 151 -10.13 23.29 6.78
C VAL A 151 -8.76 23.67 7.34
N LEU A 152 -7.84 24.03 6.44
CA LEU A 152 -6.51 24.50 6.81
C LEU A 152 -6.60 25.74 7.73
N GLY A 153 -5.82 25.75 8.80
CA GLY A 153 -5.78 26.83 9.78
C GLY A 153 -6.90 26.82 10.82
N ALA A 154 -7.86 25.90 10.72
CA ALA A 154 -8.89 25.72 11.74
C ALA A 154 -8.57 24.58 12.69
N ALA A 155 -9.21 24.54 13.85
CA ALA A 155 -9.17 23.42 14.76
C ALA A 155 -9.69 22.15 14.06
N LEU A 156 -9.14 21.00 14.43
CA LEU A 156 -9.62 19.71 13.96
C LEU A 156 -11.06 19.51 14.48
N PRO A 157 -12.03 19.17 13.62
CA PRO A 157 -13.37 18.83 14.06
C PRO A 157 -13.36 17.64 15.03
N ALA A 158 -14.35 17.54 15.89
CA ALA A 158 -14.47 16.41 16.82
C ALA A 158 -14.55 15.08 16.04
N GLY A 159 -13.71 14.11 16.42
CA GLY A 159 -13.57 12.83 15.72
C GLY A 159 -12.87 12.90 14.38
N GLY A 160 -12.36 14.05 13.98
CA GLY A 160 -11.62 14.20 12.74
C GLY A 160 -10.19 13.66 12.84
N VAL A 161 -9.61 13.30 11.71
CA VAL A 161 -8.23 12.83 11.58
C VAL A 161 -7.54 13.53 10.41
N ARG A 162 -6.33 14.03 10.65
CA ARG A 162 -5.42 14.57 9.64
C ARG A 162 -4.22 13.64 9.49
N GLY A 163 -4.47 12.41 9.01
CA GLY A 163 -3.42 11.39 8.85
C GLY A 163 -2.50 11.65 7.66
N GLY A 164 -2.99 12.37 6.68
CA GLY A 164 -2.31 12.67 5.43
C GLY A 164 -2.76 11.77 4.27
N GLU A 165 -2.51 12.23 3.07
CA GLU A 165 -2.69 11.50 1.82
C GLU A 165 -1.34 11.23 1.19
N GLN A 166 -1.13 10.00 0.71
CA GLN A 166 0.08 9.58 0.01
C GLN A 166 -0.29 9.07 -1.37
N ARG A 167 0.46 9.51 -2.38
CA ARG A 167 0.34 9.06 -3.77
C ARG A 167 1.71 8.62 -4.26
N ILE A 168 1.79 7.42 -4.83
CA ILE A 168 3.06 6.86 -5.31
C ILE A 168 2.89 6.40 -6.75
N SER A 169 3.79 6.89 -7.61
CA SER A 169 3.96 6.40 -8.97
C SER A 169 5.27 5.64 -9.05
N THR A 170 5.23 4.41 -9.51
CA THR A 170 6.40 3.53 -9.64
C THR A 170 6.53 3.03 -11.05
N ILE A 171 7.76 3.02 -11.56
CA ILE A 171 8.13 2.31 -12.77
C ILE A 171 9.29 1.38 -12.46
N GLY A 172 9.29 0.19 -13.03
CA GLY A 172 10.30 -0.82 -12.77
C GLY A 172 10.73 -1.57 -14.03
N LEU A 173 12.00 -1.96 -14.05
CA LEU A 173 12.57 -2.89 -15.02
C LEU A 173 13.07 -4.10 -14.24
N ASN A 174 12.54 -5.27 -14.58
CA ASN A 174 12.92 -6.53 -13.97
C ASN A 174 13.66 -7.39 -15.00
N TRP A 175 14.76 -7.98 -14.58
CA TRP A 175 15.51 -8.95 -15.35
C TRP A 175 15.60 -10.28 -14.62
N TYR A 176 15.23 -11.34 -15.29
CA TYR A 176 15.27 -12.72 -14.83
C TYR A 176 16.32 -13.49 -15.64
N PRO A 177 17.60 -13.53 -15.20
CA PRO A 177 18.64 -14.30 -15.89
C PRO A 177 18.29 -15.78 -16.02
N ASN A 178 17.68 -16.34 -14.97
CA ASN A 178 17.20 -17.71 -14.89
C ASN A 178 16.02 -17.80 -13.91
N GLN A 179 15.56 -19.00 -13.59
CA GLN A 179 14.41 -19.22 -12.71
C GLN A 179 14.68 -18.90 -11.22
N VAL A 180 15.95 -18.71 -10.83
CA VAL A 180 16.39 -18.52 -9.45
C VAL A 180 16.75 -17.07 -9.16
N LEU A 181 17.27 -16.35 -10.15
CA LEU A 181 17.78 -14.99 -10.00
C LEU A 181 16.83 -13.96 -10.59
N LYS A 182 16.65 -12.86 -9.87
CA LYS A 182 15.92 -11.68 -10.34
C LYS A 182 16.67 -10.41 -9.93
N PHE A 183 16.82 -9.49 -10.87
CA PHE A 183 17.27 -8.13 -10.63
C PHE A 183 16.14 -7.17 -10.95
N MET A 184 16.00 -6.14 -10.10
CA MET A 184 14.94 -5.14 -10.22
C MET A 184 15.54 -3.75 -10.09
N LEU A 185 15.31 -2.91 -11.07
CA LEU A 185 15.58 -1.48 -11.03
C LEU A 185 14.23 -0.77 -10.94
N GLN A 186 14.02 0.04 -9.92
CA GLN A 186 12.77 0.76 -9.69
C GLN A 186 13.03 2.24 -9.48
N ALA A 187 12.15 3.07 -10.05
CA ALA A 187 12.09 4.50 -9.77
C ALA A 187 10.69 4.83 -9.25
N GLN A 188 10.62 5.60 -8.17
CA GLN A 188 9.37 6.04 -7.56
C GLN A 188 9.33 7.55 -7.43
N SER A 189 8.15 8.11 -7.62
CA SER A 189 7.78 9.47 -7.23
C SER A 189 6.73 9.39 -6.14
N VAL A 190 7.06 9.88 -4.96
CA VAL A 190 6.20 9.88 -3.77
C VAL A 190 5.73 11.31 -3.52
N GLN A 191 4.43 11.49 -3.40
CA GLN A 191 3.79 12.75 -3.06
C GLN A 191 3.00 12.55 -1.77
N VAL A 192 3.28 13.35 -0.76
CA VAL A 192 2.57 13.36 0.52
C VAL A 192 1.91 14.70 0.72
N SER A 193 0.64 14.70 1.04
CA SER A 193 -0.14 15.89 1.41
C SER A 193 -0.72 15.71 2.79
N LYS A 194 -0.51 16.71 3.67
CA LYS A 194 -1.05 16.70 5.03
C LYS A 194 -1.42 18.11 5.45
N ILE A 195 -2.63 18.28 5.96
CA ILE A 195 -3.05 19.57 6.53
C ILE A 195 -2.38 19.78 7.88
N GLY A 196 -1.71 20.92 8.05
CA GLY A 196 -1.09 21.30 9.32
C GLY A 196 -2.11 21.55 10.43
N THR A 197 -1.64 21.49 11.67
CA THR A 197 -2.42 21.86 12.85
C THR A 197 -2.56 23.38 12.96
N THR A 198 -3.45 23.87 13.84
CA THR A 198 -3.64 25.30 14.11
C THR A 198 -2.38 26.02 14.59
N THR A 199 -1.42 25.28 15.14
CA THR A 199 -0.13 25.84 15.61
C THR A 199 0.83 26.18 14.48
N VAL A 200 0.56 25.70 13.27
CA VAL A 200 1.29 26.05 12.04
C VAL A 200 0.27 26.52 11.01
N PRO A 201 -0.23 27.76 11.11
CA PRO A 201 -1.12 28.34 10.11
C PRO A 201 -0.42 28.30 8.74
N ASN A 202 -1.10 27.83 7.72
CA ASN A 202 -0.59 27.65 6.35
C ASN A 202 0.46 26.53 6.15
N GLY A 203 0.65 25.67 7.14
CA GLY A 203 1.54 24.52 7.01
C GLY A 203 0.87 23.35 6.30
N ASN A 204 0.96 23.32 4.98
CA ASN A 204 0.83 22.06 4.28
C ASN A 204 2.12 21.28 4.53
N LEU A 205 2.06 20.23 5.38
CA LEU A 205 3.23 19.42 5.74
C LEU A 205 3.52 18.37 4.65
N GLY A 206 3.24 18.72 3.38
CA GLY A 206 3.49 17.84 2.26
C GLY A 206 4.97 17.70 1.95
N GLN A 207 5.36 16.52 1.51
CA GLN A 207 6.69 16.23 0.97
C GLN A 207 6.57 15.52 -0.36
N ASN A 208 7.38 15.95 -1.33
CA ASN A 208 7.54 15.26 -2.59
C ASN A 208 8.98 14.84 -2.74
N PHE A 209 9.22 13.58 -3.05
CA PHE A 209 10.56 13.07 -3.30
C PHE A 209 10.54 11.94 -4.32
N ASN A 210 11.70 11.72 -4.93
CA ASN A 210 11.92 10.62 -5.86
C ASN A 210 12.95 9.66 -5.28
N THR A 211 12.75 8.37 -5.50
CA THR A 211 13.70 7.33 -5.10
C THR A 211 14.04 6.44 -6.27
N VAL A 212 15.25 5.93 -6.28
CA VAL A 212 15.70 4.89 -7.21
C VAL A 212 16.30 3.76 -6.39
N ALA A 213 15.88 2.53 -6.65
CA ALA A 213 16.38 1.36 -5.97
C ALA A 213 16.78 0.25 -6.94
N LEU A 214 17.87 -0.41 -6.62
CA LEU A 214 18.29 -1.65 -7.25
C LEU A 214 18.19 -2.78 -6.23
N ARG A 215 17.52 -3.86 -6.60
CA ARG A 215 17.35 -5.04 -5.76
C ARG A 215 17.75 -6.30 -6.52
N SER A 216 18.44 -7.20 -5.83
CA SER A 216 18.67 -8.57 -6.28
C SER A 216 17.92 -9.55 -5.40
N GLN A 217 17.38 -10.60 -6.00
CA GLN A 217 16.66 -11.66 -5.29
C GLN A 217 17.12 -13.02 -5.79
N VAL A 218 17.35 -13.93 -4.85
CA VAL A 218 17.64 -15.35 -5.10
C VAL A 218 16.48 -16.14 -4.51
N ALA A 219 15.89 -17.05 -5.29
CA ALA A 219 14.85 -17.98 -4.86
C ALA A 219 15.34 -19.42 -5.03
N PHE A 220 15.23 -20.25 -4.00
CA PHE A 220 15.65 -21.64 -3.99
C PHE A 220 14.62 -22.52 -3.27
#